data_547ccae195a6f937b3631b194e193887
#
_entry.id   547ccae195a6f937b3631b194e193887
#
_cell.length_a   1.000
_cell.length_b   1.000
_cell.length_c   1.000
_cell.angle_alpha   90.00
_cell.angle_beta   90.00
_cell.angle_gamma   90.00
#
_symmetry.space_group_name_H-M   'P 1'
#
loop_
_entity.id
_entity.type
_entity.pdbx_description
1 polymer ?
#
loop_
_entity_poly.entity_id
_entity_poly.type
_entity_poly.pdbx_seq_one_letter_code
_entity_poly.pdbx_strand_id
1 'polypeptide(L)'
;MSIKNQIHLNRLPEHIAIIMDGNGRWAKQRGKLRVFGHEKGAKAVKQVVEGCAELGVKNLTLYAFSTENWNRPKLEVQTLMKLLISSLKKEINTLQKNNIKLNAIGNLKELPSQVYKELTDVIELTKNNKRLTLTLALSYGSRDELINTVKQISVKVKNNIISPELIDESVINEHLYTQNLPDVDLLIRTSGEQRISNFLLWQIAYAEFYFTKIFWPDFTKEYLYKAIVNYQKRERRFGKTSEQLS
;
A
#
# COMPACT_ATOMS: atom_id res chain seq x y z
N MET A 1 11.85 27.75 4.45
CA MET A 1 11.97 26.89 3.23
C MET A 1 10.93 25.79 3.28
N SER A 2 10.28 25.48 2.14
CA SER A 2 9.32 24.37 2.06
C SER A 2 10.05 23.05 2.31
N ILE A 3 9.43 22.11 3.04
CA ILE A 3 9.99 20.77 3.26
C ILE A 3 10.26 20.04 1.94
N LYS A 4 9.48 20.33 0.89
CA LYS A 4 9.65 19.78 -0.46
C LYS A 4 11.04 20.10 -1.03
N ASN A 5 11.59 21.27 -0.74
CA ASN A 5 12.90 21.71 -1.24
C ASN A 5 14.08 20.98 -0.56
N GLN A 6 13.82 20.20 0.51
CA GLN A 6 14.83 19.38 1.18
C GLN A 6 14.92 17.97 0.59
N ILE A 7 14.02 17.62 -0.36
CA ILE A 7 13.97 16.29 -0.97
C ILE A 7 14.97 16.20 -2.12
N HIS A 8 15.85 15.22 -2.05
CA HIS A 8 16.77 14.85 -3.13
C HIS A 8 16.09 13.89 -4.09
N LEU A 9 15.73 14.33 -5.30
CA LEU A 9 14.95 13.56 -6.26
C LEU A 9 15.65 12.29 -6.78
N ASN A 10 16.98 12.25 -6.72
CA ASN A 10 17.80 11.09 -7.09
C ASN A 10 17.93 10.03 -5.98
N ARG A 11 17.34 10.27 -4.79
CA ARG A 11 17.36 9.37 -3.63
C ARG A 11 15.95 9.08 -3.10
N LEU A 12 14.96 9.11 -3.99
CA LEU A 12 13.58 8.77 -3.61
C LEU A 12 13.44 7.28 -3.32
N PRO A 13 12.58 6.88 -2.36
CA PRO A 13 12.12 5.51 -2.29
C PRO A 13 11.38 5.16 -3.58
N GLU A 14 11.69 4.02 -4.18
CA GLU A 14 11.00 3.53 -5.37
C GLU A 14 9.60 3.05 -5.03
N HIS A 15 9.46 2.39 -3.87
CA HIS A 15 8.19 1.87 -3.37
C HIS A 15 7.90 2.35 -1.94
N ILE A 16 6.80 3.07 -1.79
CA ILE A 16 6.27 3.49 -0.48
C ILE A 16 5.03 2.67 -0.15
N ALA A 17 4.99 2.08 1.04
CA ALA A 17 3.81 1.41 1.58
C ALA A 17 3.24 2.18 2.77
N ILE A 18 1.90 2.30 2.90
CA ILE A 18 1.29 3.08 3.97
C ILE A 18 0.18 2.31 4.67
N ILE A 19 0.30 2.20 6.00
CA ILE A 19 -0.78 1.74 6.89
C ILE A 19 -1.57 2.97 7.34
N MET A 20 -2.76 3.14 6.78
CA MET A 20 -3.65 4.29 6.93
C MET A 20 -4.47 4.18 8.22
N ASP A 21 -3.81 4.31 9.38
CA ASP A 21 -4.45 4.13 10.69
C ASP A 21 -4.94 5.46 11.29
N GLY A 22 -5.95 5.35 12.16
CA GLY A 22 -6.47 6.45 12.98
C GLY A 22 -7.77 7.07 12.52
N ASN A 23 -8.38 6.65 11.40
CA ASN A 23 -9.66 7.20 10.91
C ASN A 23 -10.76 7.23 11.98
N GLY A 24 -10.97 6.11 12.67
CA GLY A 24 -12.00 6.00 13.70
C GLY A 24 -11.68 6.84 14.96
N ARG A 25 -10.42 6.87 15.40
CA ARG A 25 -9.96 7.67 16.55
C ARG A 25 -10.10 9.17 16.27
N TRP A 26 -9.71 9.58 15.07
CA TRP A 26 -9.87 10.95 14.58
C TRP A 26 -11.32 11.42 14.62
N ALA A 27 -12.25 10.58 14.14
CA ALA A 27 -13.68 10.88 14.16
C ALA A 27 -14.22 10.97 15.60
N LYS A 28 -13.86 10.00 16.46
CA LYS A 28 -14.26 9.97 17.88
C LYS A 28 -13.83 11.24 18.64
N GLN A 29 -12.60 11.71 18.44
CA GLN A 29 -12.12 12.96 19.07
C GLN A 29 -12.92 14.20 18.66
N ARG A 30 -13.67 14.12 17.54
CA ARG A 30 -14.52 15.20 17.01
C ARG A 30 -16.01 14.96 17.23
N GLY A 31 -16.37 14.00 18.09
CA GLY A 31 -17.77 13.64 18.36
C GLY A 31 -18.51 13.07 17.13
N LYS A 32 -17.77 12.52 16.15
CA LYS A 32 -18.33 11.98 14.90
C LYS A 32 -18.28 10.46 14.86
N LEU A 33 -19.15 9.87 14.05
CA LEU A 33 -19.14 8.44 13.77
C LEU A 33 -17.85 8.04 13.02
N ARG A 34 -17.39 6.80 13.22
CA ARG A 34 -16.16 6.25 12.60
C ARG A 34 -16.15 6.41 11.07
N VAL A 35 -17.30 6.25 10.42
CA VAL A 35 -17.48 6.40 8.97
C VAL A 35 -17.01 7.78 8.48
N PHE A 36 -17.33 8.84 9.22
CA PHE A 36 -16.89 10.19 8.86
C PHE A 36 -15.36 10.32 8.79
N GLY A 37 -14.63 9.59 9.65
CA GLY A 37 -13.17 9.53 9.60
C GLY A 37 -12.68 8.86 8.31
N HIS A 38 -13.33 7.80 7.86
CA HIS A 38 -12.98 7.13 6.59
C HIS A 38 -13.26 8.02 5.37
N GLU A 39 -14.37 8.74 5.35
CA GLU A 39 -14.66 9.73 4.29
C GLU A 39 -13.60 10.84 4.22
N LYS A 40 -13.16 11.33 5.37
CA LYS A 40 -12.06 12.31 5.44
C LYS A 40 -10.72 11.70 5.05
N GLY A 41 -10.48 10.44 5.42
CA GLY A 41 -9.31 9.68 5.02
C GLY A 41 -9.16 9.53 3.51
N ALA A 42 -10.26 9.46 2.75
CA ALA A 42 -10.20 9.45 1.28
C ALA A 42 -9.54 10.72 0.70
N LYS A 43 -9.70 11.88 1.36
CA LYS A 43 -9.00 13.11 0.92
C LYS A 43 -7.50 13.04 1.17
N ALA A 44 -7.07 12.38 2.25
CA ALA A 44 -5.65 12.16 2.52
C ALA A 44 -5.03 11.22 1.47
N VAL A 45 -5.76 10.17 1.03
CA VAL A 45 -5.34 9.31 -0.08
C VAL A 45 -4.99 10.15 -1.30
N LYS A 46 -5.90 11.03 -1.72
CA LYS A 46 -5.67 11.91 -2.89
C LYS A 46 -4.40 12.75 -2.73
N GLN A 47 -4.21 13.40 -1.59
CA GLN A 47 -3.02 14.22 -1.35
C GLN A 47 -1.72 13.41 -1.42
N VAL A 48 -1.71 12.20 -0.84
CA VAL A 48 -0.54 11.33 -0.84
C VAL A 48 -0.24 10.82 -2.25
N VAL A 49 -1.24 10.38 -2.99
CA VAL A 49 -1.10 9.93 -4.39
C VAL A 49 -0.54 11.05 -5.27
N GLU A 50 -1.11 12.26 -5.16
CA GLU A 50 -0.61 13.44 -5.87
C GLU A 50 0.83 13.77 -5.46
N GLY A 51 1.15 13.72 -4.16
CA GLY A 51 2.49 13.99 -3.64
C GLY A 51 3.53 12.99 -4.16
N CYS A 52 3.22 11.70 -4.19
CA CYS A 52 4.07 10.67 -4.78
C CYS A 52 4.28 10.89 -6.27
N ALA A 53 3.20 11.15 -7.02
CA ALA A 53 3.27 11.42 -8.46
C ALA A 53 4.08 12.69 -8.78
N GLU A 54 3.92 13.76 -8.00
CA GLU A 54 4.67 15.02 -8.16
C GLU A 54 6.18 14.85 -7.95
N LEU A 55 6.59 13.99 -7.02
CA LEU A 55 8.00 13.72 -6.75
C LEU A 55 8.61 12.72 -7.73
N GLY A 56 7.82 11.86 -8.37
CA GLY A 56 8.31 10.81 -9.25
C GLY A 56 8.51 9.45 -8.57
N VAL A 57 7.91 9.23 -7.40
CA VAL A 57 7.81 7.89 -6.78
C VAL A 57 7.12 6.94 -7.74
N LYS A 58 7.62 5.73 -7.88
CA LYS A 58 7.14 4.77 -8.89
C LYS A 58 5.99 3.90 -8.39
N ASN A 59 6.04 3.48 -7.12
CA ASN A 59 5.08 2.56 -6.53
C ASN A 59 4.59 3.08 -5.18
N LEU A 60 3.27 3.06 -4.99
CA LEU A 60 2.61 3.40 -3.73
C LEU A 60 1.60 2.30 -3.39
N THR A 61 1.80 1.60 -2.27
CA THR A 61 0.85 0.60 -1.78
C THR A 61 0.13 1.11 -0.54
N LEU A 62 -1.21 1.11 -0.57
CA LEU A 62 -2.06 1.56 0.53
C LEU A 62 -2.78 0.37 1.16
N TYR A 63 -2.66 0.20 2.48
CA TYR A 63 -3.41 -0.82 3.22
C TYR A 63 -4.85 -0.36 3.43
N ALA A 64 -5.71 -0.64 2.44
CA ALA A 64 -7.06 -0.13 2.41
C ALA A 64 -8.07 -1.00 3.18
N PHE A 65 -7.91 -2.34 3.15
CA PHE A 65 -8.78 -3.27 3.87
C PHE A 65 -8.05 -4.58 4.16
N SER A 66 -7.84 -4.90 5.44
CA SER A 66 -7.19 -6.15 5.85
C SER A 66 -8.16 -7.31 5.97
N THR A 67 -7.65 -8.57 5.95
CA THR A 67 -8.45 -9.77 6.23
C THR A 67 -9.12 -9.70 7.61
N GLU A 68 -8.45 -9.15 8.61
CA GLU A 68 -9.01 -8.99 9.96
C GLU A 68 -10.16 -7.98 10.00
N ASN A 69 -10.26 -7.06 9.04
CA ASN A 69 -11.34 -6.06 8.99
C ASN A 69 -12.72 -6.68 8.68
N TRP A 70 -12.78 -7.89 8.12
CA TRP A 70 -14.05 -8.61 7.96
C TRP A 70 -14.74 -8.91 9.30
N ASN A 71 -13.99 -8.99 10.40
CA ASN A 71 -14.52 -9.19 11.76
C ASN A 71 -15.15 -7.91 12.36
N ARG A 72 -15.13 -6.79 11.66
CA ARG A 72 -15.78 -5.55 12.11
C ARG A 72 -17.31 -5.65 11.99
N PRO A 73 -18.07 -4.78 12.67
CA PRO A 73 -19.52 -4.73 12.52
C PRO A 73 -19.93 -4.66 11.05
N LYS A 74 -20.90 -5.47 10.63
CA LYS A 74 -21.35 -5.59 9.22
C LYS A 74 -21.65 -4.24 8.56
N LEU A 75 -22.29 -3.31 9.32
CA LEU A 75 -22.60 -1.97 8.82
C LEU A 75 -21.35 -1.14 8.52
N GLU A 76 -20.29 -1.27 9.33
CA GLU A 76 -19.00 -0.60 9.06
C GLU A 76 -18.37 -1.16 7.78
N VAL A 77 -18.32 -2.48 7.65
CA VAL A 77 -17.76 -3.15 6.44
C VAL A 77 -18.53 -2.73 5.18
N GLN A 78 -19.87 -2.79 5.21
CA GLN A 78 -20.70 -2.36 4.07
C GLN A 78 -20.45 -0.91 3.68
N THR A 79 -20.28 -0.04 4.67
CA THR A 79 -20.02 1.38 4.41
C THR A 79 -18.62 1.60 3.81
N LEU A 80 -17.60 0.86 4.28
CA LEU A 80 -16.27 0.90 3.69
C LEU A 80 -16.27 0.42 2.24
N MET A 81 -17.01 -0.63 1.91
CA MET A 81 -17.15 -1.12 0.53
C MET A 81 -17.86 -0.09 -0.38
N LYS A 82 -18.93 0.54 0.11
CA LYS A 82 -19.60 1.65 -0.62
C LYS A 82 -18.67 2.85 -0.84
N LEU A 83 -17.87 3.20 0.17
CA LEU A 83 -16.89 4.28 0.07
C LEU A 83 -15.80 3.96 -0.96
N LEU A 84 -15.33 2.72 -0.99
CA LEU A 84 -14.36 2.26 -1.99
C LEU A 84 -14.91 2.42 -3.42
N ILE A 85 -16.12 1.91 -3.70
CA ILE A 85 -16.76 2.07 -5.01
C ILE A 85 -16.89 3.54 -5.40
N SER A 86 -17.42 4.39 -4.49
CA SER A 86 -17.62 5.81 -4.78
C SER A 86 -16.30 6.53 -5.06
N SER A 87 -15.23 6.17 -4.32
CA SER A 87 -13.89 6.72 -4.53
C SER A 87 -13.30 6.28 -5.87
N LEU A 88 -13.41 5.00 -6.24
CA LEU A 88 -12.95 4.48 -7.53
C LEU A 88 -13.60 5.26 -8.68
N LYS A 89 -14.95 5.35 -8.70
CA LYS A 89 -15.69 6.07 -9.73
C LYS A 89 -15.29 7.55 -9.84
N LYS A 90 -15.12 8.20 -8.70
CA LYS A 90 -14.77 9.62 -8.65
C LYS A 90 -13.36 9.92 -9.16
N GLU A 91 -12.42 9.02 -8.89
CA GLU A 91 -11.00 9.29 -9.15
C GLU A 91 -10.51 8.75 -10.51
N ILE A 92 -11.33 8.01 -11.30
CA ILE A 92 -10.95 7.48 -12.62
C ILE A 92 -10.31 8.56 -13.50
N ASN A 93 -11.00 9.70 -13.68
CA ASN A 93 -10.51 10.78 -14.52
C ASN A 93 -9.21 11.39 -13.99
N THR A 94 -9.08 11.46 -12.65
CA THR A 94 -7.85 11.94 -11.99
C THR A 94 -6.68 10.97 -12.22
N LEU A 95 -6.91 9.66 -12.12
CA LEU A 95 -5.91 8.63 -12.39
C LEU A 95 -5.43 8.70 -13.83
N GLN A 96 -6.36 8.76 -14.79
CA GLN A 96 -6.04 8.87 -16.21
C GLN A 96 -5.26 10.14 -16.54
N LYS A 97 -5.78 11.30 -16.12
CA LYS A 97 -5.13 12.60 -16.37
C LYS A 97 -3.71 12.69 -15.81
N ASN A 98 -3.46 12.03 -14.67
CA ASN A 98 -2.15 12.02 -14.03
C ASN A 98 -1.27 10.84 -14.42
N ASN A 99 -1.70 10.01 -15.37
CA ASN A 99 -0.98 8.83 -15.84
C ASN A 99 -0.64 7.85 -14.69
N ILE A 100 -1.63 7.61 -13.79
CA ILE A 100 -1.51 6.72 -12.63
C ILE A 100 -2.19 5.39 -12.95
N LYS A 101 -1.45 4.30 -12.84
CA LYS A 101 -1.94 2.93 -12.97
C LYS A 101 -2.54 2.49 -11.63
N LEU A 102 -3.79 2.01 -11.63
CA LEU A 102 -4.36 1.33 -10.48
C LEU A 102 -3.99 -0.15 -10.52
N ASN A 103 -3.65 -0.69 -9.37
CA ASN A 103 -3.43 -2.10 -9.12
C ASN A 103 -4.11 -2.51 -7.80
N ALA A 104 -4.35 -3.80 -7.59
CA ALA A 104 -4.88 -4.30 -6.33
C ALA A 104 -4.23 -5.64 -5.97
N ILE A 105 -4.00 -5.87 -4.69
CA ILE A 105 -3.47 -7.11 -4.11
C ILE A 105 -4.37 -7.61 -2.97
N GLY A 106 -4.33 -8.91 -2.72
CA GLY A 106 -5.11 -9.60 -1.68
C GLY A 106 -6.11 -10.59 -2.26
N ASN A 107 -6.97 -11.14 -1.40
CA ASN A 107 -8.02 -12.05 -1.83
C ASN A 107 -9.23 -11.28 -2.39
N LEU A 108 -9.06 -10.77 -3.60
CA LEU A 108 -10.06 -9.93 -4.25
C LEU A 108 -11.40 -10.65 -4.51
N LYS A 109 -11.40 -11.98 -4.54
CA LYS A 109 -12.62 -12.80 -4.72
C LYS A 109 -13.55 -12.74 -3.51
N GLU A 110 -13.07 -12.36 -2.34
CA GLU A 110 -13.91 -12.16 -1.13
C GLU A 110 -14.66 -10.82 -1.16
N LEU A 111 -14.27 -9.90 -2.04
CA LEU A 111 -14.98 -8.63 -2.17
C LEU A 111 -16.39 -8.85 -2.72
N PRO A 112 -17.39 -8.05 -2.31
CA PRO A 112 -18.70 -8.07 -2.95
C PRO A 112 -18.57 -7.93 -4.46
N SER A 113 -19.36 -8.67 -5.23
CA SER A 113 -19.26 -8.76 -6.70
C SER A 113 -19.25 -7.39 -7.39
N GLN A 114 -20.04 -6.45 -6.90
CA GLN A 114 -20.06 -5.08 -7.42
C GLN A 114 -18.74 -4.34 -7.18
N VAL A 115 -18.12 -4.52 -6.00
CA VAL A 115 -16.82 -3.91 -5.67
C VAL A 115 -15.74 -4.50 -6.56
N TYR A 116 -15.71 -5.82 -6.69
CA TYR A 116 -14.76 -6.52 -7.54
C TYR A 116 -14.85 -6.05 -9.00
N LYS A 117 -16.08 -5.96 -9.54
CA LYS A 117 -16.29 -5.47 -10.90
C LYS A 117 -15.77 -4.04 -11.10
N GLU A 118 -16.21 -3.11 -10.26
CA GLU A 118 -15.76 -1.70 -10.37
C GLU A 118 -14.24 -1.57 -10.25
N LEU A 119 -13.63 -2.35 -9.36
CA LEU A 119 -12.17 -2.36 -9.18
C LEU A 119 -11.45 -2.86 -10.45
N THR A 120 -11.90 -3.98 -11.01
CA THR A 120 -11.31 -4.56 -12.22
C THR A 120 -11.50 -3.67 -13.44
N ASP A 121 -12.65 -3.01 -13.56
CA ASP A 121 -12.92 -2.05 -14.64
C ASP A 121 -11.94 -0.86 -14.59
N VAL A 122 -11.67 -0.31 -13.39
CA VAL A 122 -10.71 0.81 -13.24
C VAL A 122 -9.27 0.36 -13.46
N ILE A 123 -8.89 -0.84 -13.00
CA ILE A 123 -7.57 -1.44 -13.26
C ILE A 123 -7.36 -1.56 -14.77
N GLU A 124 -8.33 -2.11 -15.50
CA GLU A 124 -8.24 -2.26 -16.96
C GLU A 124 -8.13 -0.92 -17.67
N LEU A 125 -8.94 0.06 -17.30
CA LEU A 125 -8.91 1.40 -17.86
C LEU A 125 -7.56 2.11 -17.67
N THR A 126 -6.86 1.84 -16.56
CA THR A 126 -5.61 2.53 -16.20
C THR A 126 -4.34 1.71 -16.47
N LYS A 127 -4.46 0.49 -17.02
CA LYS A 127 -3.34 -0.46 -17.18
C LYS A 127 -2.14 0.07 -17.96
N ASN A 128 -2.38 1.00 -18.89
CA ASN A 128 -1.33 1.57 -19.74
C ASN A 128 -0.65 2.81 -19.13
N ASN A 129 -1.12 3.29 -17.98
CA ASN A 129 -0.53 4.41 -17.27
C ASN A 129 0.83 4.02 -16.66
N LYS A 130 1.81 4.94 -16.66
CA LYS A 130 3.24 4.61 -16.37
C LYS A 130 3.91 5.53 -15.34
N ARG A 131 3.24 6.59 -14.88
CA ARG A 131 3.88 7.58 -13.99
C ARG A 131 4.04 7.07 -12.56
N LEU A 132 2.97 6.47 -12.01
CA LEU A 132 2.89 5.91 -10.67
C LEU A 132 1.99 4.68 -10.71
N THR A 133 2.39 3.58 -10.09
CA THR A 133 1.51 2.46 -9.78
C THR A 133 0.94 2.64 -8.37
N LEU A 134 -0.38 2.89 -8.28
CA LEU A 134 -1.12 2.90 -7.03
C LEU A 134 -1.70 1.51 -6.78
N THR A 135 -1.22 0.82 -5.76
CA THR A 135 -1.71 -0.51 -5.36
C THR A 135 -2.58 -0.41 -4.11
N LEU A 136 -3.80 -0.93 -4.19
CA LEU A 136 -4.69 -1.06 -3.04
C LEU A 136 -4.60 -2.49 -2.48
N ALA A 137 -4.18 -2.65 -1.23
CA ALA A 137 -4.24 -3.92 -0.52
C ALA A 137 -5.66 -4.07 0.06
N LEU A 138 -6.45 -5.01 -0.50
CA LEU A 138 -7.87 -5.23 -0.24
C LEU A 138 -8.12 -6.69 0.13
N SER A 139 -8.83 -6.95 1.22
CA SER A 139 -8.92 -8.29 1.81
C SER A 139 -7.54 -8.94 1.88
N TYR A 140 -6.55 -8.14 2.33
CA TYR A 140 -5.15 -8.51 2.32
C TYR A 140 -4.66 -8.84 3.73
N GLY A 141 -3.87 -9.89 3.82
CA GLY A 141 -3.07 -10.25 4.98
C GLY A 141 -1.82 -10.99 4.49
N SER A 142 -0.64 -10.60 4.96
CA SER A 142 0.60 -11.20 4.46
C SER A 142 0.73 -12.69 4.80
N ARG A 143 0.19 -13.14 5.94
CA ARG A 143 0.14 -14.57 6.27
C ARG A 143 -0.70 -15.35 5.27
N ASP A 144 -1.86 -14.81 4.86
CA ASP A 144 -2.74 -15.42 3.86
C ASP A 144 -2.06 -15.43 2.48
N GLU A 145 -1.37 -14.36 2.12
CA GLU A 145 -0.58 -14.29 0.90
C GLU A 145 0.49 -15.39 0.86
N LEU A 146 1.29 -15.54 1.93
CA LEU A 146 2.31 -16.57 2.02
C LEU A 146 1.73 -17.99 1.96
N ILE A 147 0.62 -18.25 2.67
CA ILE A 147 -0.07 -19.54 2.59
C ILE A 147 -0.53 -19.82 1.16
N ASN A 148 -1.09 -18.83 0.46
CA ASN A 148 -1.52 -18.98 -0.92
C ASN A 148 -0.31 -19.23 -1.85
N THR A 149 0.78 -18.53 -1.66
CA THR A 149 2.05 -18.72 -2.40
C THR A 149 2.56 -20.16 -2.23
N VAL A 150 2.65 -20.65 -1.00
CA VAL A 150 3.07 -22.03 -0.71
C VAL A 150 2.16 -23.04 -1.39
N LYS A 151 0.83 -22.84 -1.36
CA LYS A 151 -0.13 -23.72 -2.04
C LYS A 151 0.10 -23.75 -3.56
N GLN A 152 0.30 -22.59 -4.19
CA GLN A 152 0.55 -22.51 -5.63
C GLN A 152 1.84 -23.23 -6.02
N ILE A 153 2.93 -22.99 -5.30
CA ILE A 153 4.22 -23.67 -5.54
C ILE A 153 4.08 -25.18 -5.33
N SER A 154 3.40 -25.62 -4.26
CA SER A 154 3.17 -27.04 -3.99
C SER A 154 2.40 -27.75 -5.11
N VAL A 155 1.43 -27.08 -5.72
CA VAL A 155 0.72 -27.63 -6.90
C VAL A 155 1.66 -27.76 -8.10
N LYS A 156 2.54 -26.80 -8.35
CA LYS A 156 3.54 -26.85 -9.43
C LYS A 156 4.56 -27.96 -9.20
N VAL A 157 5.00 -28.16 -7.94
CA VAL A 157 5.89 -29.28 -7.57
C VAL A 157 5.19 -30.62 -7.81
N LYS A 158 3.96 -30.79 -7.31
CA LYS A 158 3.16 -32.03 -7.52
C LYS A 158 2.99 -32.37 -9.00
N ASN A 159 2.89 -31.35 -9.87
CA ASN A 159 2.73 -31.52 -11.31
C ASN A 159 4.07 -31.60 -12.06
N ASN A 160 5.21 -31.73 -11.39
CA ASN A 160 6.57 -31.75 -11.95
C ASN A 160 6.92 -30.52 -12.82
N ILE A 161 6.29 -29.35 -12.54
CA ILE A 161 6.59 -28.09 -13.25
C ILE A 161 7.80 -27.40 -12.62
N ILE A 162 7.97 -27.52 -11.29
CA ILE A 162 9.10 -26.99 -10.52
C ILE A 162 9.65 -28.12 -9.66
N SER A 163 10.99 -28.31 -9.64
CA SER A 163 11.65 -29.20 -8.68
C SER A 163 11.80 -28.50 -7.33
N PRO A 164 11.62 -29.18 -6.17
CA PRO A 164 11.78 -28.59 -4.85
C PRO A 164 13.13 -27.88 -4.64
N GLU A 165 14.20 -28.39 -5.24
CA GLU A 165 15.55 -27.85 -5.13
C GLU A 165 15.74 -26.50 -5.86
N LEU A 166 14.79 -26.14 -6.77
CA LEU A 166 14.78 -24.88 -7.49
C LEU A 166 13.93 -23.79 -6.79
N ILE A 167 13.35 -24.13 -5.64
CA ILE A 167 12.55 -23.15 -4.89
C ILE A 167 13.50 -22.21 -4.16
N ASP A 168 13.61 -20.99 -4.67
CA ASP A 168 14.40 -19.88 -4.13
C ASP A 168 13.53 -18.64 -3.89
N GLU A 169 14.16 -17.53 -3.54
CA GLU A 169 13.48 -16.24 -3.31
C GLU A 169 12.76 -15.74 -4.57
N SER A 170 13.33 -15.95 -5.76
CA SER A 170 12.71 -15.57 -7.02
C SER A 170 11.41 -16.32 -7.26
N VAL A 171 11.41 -17.65 -7.04
CA VAL A 171 10.21 -18.47 -7.16
C VAL A 171 9.12 -18.01 -6.18
N ILE A 172 9.47 -17.63 -4.95
CA ILE A 172 8.50 -17.10 -4.00
C ILE A 172 7.94 -15.78 -4.53
N ASN A 173 8.80 -14.84 -4.93
CA ASN A 173 8.43 -13.52 -5.43
C ASN A 173 7.46 -13.60 -6.62
N GLU A 174 7.65 -14.55 -7.55
CA GLU A 174 6.79 -14.79 -8.70
C GLU A 174 5.37 -15.27 -8.33
N HIS A 175 5.18 -15.77 -7.11
CA HIS A 175 3.89 -16.30 -6.65
C HIS A 175 3.20 -15.41 -5.60
N LEU A 176 3.87 -14.36 -5.13
CA LEU A 176 3.25 -13.35 -4.27
C LEU A 176 2.22 -12.51 -5.05
N TYR A 177 1.25 -11.93 -4.35
CA TYR A 177 0.35 -10.94 -4.96
C TYR A 177 1.10 -9.72 -5.50
N THR A 178 2.30 -9.47 -5.00
CA THR A 178 3.18 -8.35 -5.34
C THR A 178 4.21 -8.68 -6.44
N GLN A 179 4.08 -9.79 -7.15
CA GLN A 179 5.04 -10.29 -8.17
C GLN A 179 5.52 -9.25 -9.19
N ASN A 180 4.74 -8.20 -9.44
CA ASN A 180 5.06 -7.13 -10.39
C ASN A 180 5.44 -5.81 -9.71
N LEU A 181 5.74 -5.84 -8.42
CA LEU A 181 6.15 -4.69 -7.64
C LEU A 181 7.55 -4.94 -7.04
N PRO A 182 8.39 -3.91 -6.94
CA PRO A 182 9.63 -4.02 -6.18
C PRO A 182 9.34 -4.13 -4.67
N ASP A 183 10.32 -4.56 -3.90
CA ASP A 183 10.25 -4.52 -2.45
C ASP A 183 9.97 -3.11 -1.93
N VAL A 184 9.45 -3.02 -0.71
CA VAL A 184 9.13 -1.72 -0.09
C VAL A 184 10.41 -1.08 0.45
N ASP A 185 10.67 0.16 0.03
CA ASP A 185 11.76 0.96 0.60
C ASP A 185 11.37 1.68 1.88
N LEU A 186 10.15 2.23 1.91
CA LEU A 186 9.65 3.02 3.03
C LEU A 186 8.24 2.59 3.43
N LEU A 187 8.09 2.07 4.65
CA LEU A 187 6.81 1.81 5.27
C LEU A 187 6.43 2.95 6.21
N ILE A 188 5.29 3.57 5.96
CA ILE A 188 4.73 4.63 6.82
C ILE A 188 3.53 4.08 7.58
N ARG A 189 3.46 4.34 8.90
CA ARG A 189 2.24 4.11 9.66
C ARG A 189 1.84 5.34 10.45
N THR A 190 0.56 5.71 10.31
CA THR A 190 -0.04 6.85 11.00
C THR A 190 -0.62 6.45 12.37
N SER A 191 -0.95 7.46 13.19
CA SER A 191 -1.67 7.37 14.48
C SER A 191 -0.89 6.80 15.68
N GLY A 192 0.46 6.78 15.63
CA GLY A 192 1.31 6.49 16.78
C GLY A 192 1.51 4.99 17.09
N GLU A 193 0.89 4.10 16.32
CA GLU A 193 1.07 2.67 16.49
C GLU A 193 2.37 2.17 15.83
N GLN A 194 3.13 1.31 16.52
CA GLN A 194 4.45 0.83 16.09
C GLN A 194 4.43 -0.68 15.80
N ARG A 195 3.53 -1.10 14.94
CA ARG A 195 3.40 -2.48 14.45
C ARG A 195 2.99 -2.48 12.99
N ILE A 196 3.27 -3.58 12.28
CA ILE A 196 2.99 -3.73 10.84
C ILE A 196 1.63 -4.38 10.55
N SER A 197 0.99 -4.97 11.54
CA SER A 197 -0.36 -5.52 11.46
C SER A 197 -0.58 -6.45 10.27
N ASN A 198 0.28 -7.45 10.09
CA ASN A 198 0.18 -8.44 9.02
C ASN A 198 0.24 -7.83 7.60
N PHE A 199 0.96 -6.71 7.43
CA PHE A 199 1.09 -6.02 6.15
C PHE A 199 2.47 -6.24 5.53
N LEU A 200 2.52 -6.83 4.33
CA LEU A 200 3.68 -6.97 3.46
C LEU A 200 4.93 -7.59 4.15
N LEU A 201 4.76 -8.65 4.99
CA LEU A 201 5.84 -9.25 5.80
C LEU A 201 7.09 -9.59 4.98
N TRP A 202 6.92 -10.17 3.80
CA TRP A 202 8.01 -10.55 2.92
C TRP A 202 8.69 -9.33 2.30
N GLN A 203 7.88 -8.43 1.76
CA GLN A 203 8.32 -7.29 0.95
C GLN A 203 8.94 -6.15 1.77
N ILE A 204 8.78 -6.15 3.10
CA ILE A 204 9.35 -5.12 4.00
C ILE A 204 10.61 -5.58 4.73
N ALA A 205 11.19 -6.71 4.35
CA ALA A 205 12.36 -7.30 5.03
C ALA A 205 13.52 -6.29 5.21
N TYR A 206 13.71 -5.38 4.26
CA TYR A 206 14.72 -4.32 4.30
C TYR A 206 14.14 -2.91 4.21
N ALA A 207 12.84 -2.75 4.50
CA ALA A 207 12.20 -1.45 4.46
C ALA A 207 12.60 -0.56 5.64
N GLU A 208 12.72 0.74 5.38
CA GLU A 208 12.80 1.74 6.43
C GLU A 208 11.41 2.05 6.98
N PHE A 209 11.26 2.15 8.30
CA PHE A 209 9.98 2.42 8.94
C PHE A 209 9.88 3.87 9.42
N TYR A 210 8.74 4.49 9.13
CA TYR A 210 8.39 5.81 9.62
C TYR A 210 7.05 5.79 10.35
N PHE A 211 7.08 5.91 11.68
CA PHE A 211 5.89 5.97 12.52
C PHE A 211 5.58 7.42 12.91
N THR A 212 4.32 7.84 12.75
CA THR A 212 3.90 9.20 13.11
C THR A 212 2.63 9.18 13.97
N LYS A 213 2.54 10.14 14.91
CA LYS A 213 1.36 10.32 15.77
C LYS A 213 0.17 10.95 15.03
N ILE A 214 0.38 11.49 13.83
CA ILE A 214 -0.67 12.12 13.02
C ILE A 214 -1.68 11.04 12.61
N PHE A 215 -2.97 11.32 12.78
CA PHE A 215 -4.04 10.46 12.27
C PHE A 215 -4.14 10.55 10.75
N TRP A 216 -4.53 9.44 10.10
CA TRP A 216 -4.61 9.39 8.65
C TRP A 216 -5.41 10.54 8.00
N PRO A 217 -6.62 10.95 8.50
CA PRO A 217 -7.35 12.07 7.90
C PRO A 217 -6.61 13.41 7.88
N ASP A 218 -5.65 13.60 8.78
CA ASP A 218 -4.83 14.81 8.87
C ASP A 218 -3.45 14.65 8.20
N PHE A 219 -3.15 13.48 7.61
CA PHE A 219 -1.89 13.19 6.94
C PHE A 219 -1.88 13.80 5.53
N THR A 220 -1.20 14.92 5.40
CA THR A 220 -1.10 15.70 4.14
C THR A 220 0.15 15.36 3.34
N LYS A 221 0.29 15.95 2.13
CA LYS A 221 1.53 15.90 1.33
C LYS A 221 2.76 16.32 2.15
N GLU A 222 2.62 17.29 3.03
CA GLU A 222 3.74 17.78 3.84
C GLU A 222 4.28 16.71 4.79
N TYR A 223 3.39 15.90 5.39
CA TYR A 223 3.81 14.78 6.23
C TYR A 223 4.44 13.64 5.41
N LEU A 224 3.96 13.37 4.21
CA LEU A 224 4.62 12.47 3.27
C LEU A 224 6.04 12.95 2.96
N TYR A 225 6.22 14.24 2.67
CA TYR A 225 7.53 14.83 2.39
C TYR A 225 8.47 14.74 3.61
N LYS A 226 7.96 14.96 4.82
CA LYS A 226 8.72 14.73 6.07
C LYS A 226 9.19 13.29 6.21
N ALA A 227 8.34 12.32 5.88
CA ALA A 227 8.71 10.91 5.91
C ALA A 227 9.81 10.59 4.89
N ILE A 228 9.71 11.13 3.67
CA ILE A 228 10.73 10.94 2.62
C ILE A 228 12.06 11.60 3.02
N VAL A 229 12.05 12.83 3.55
CA VAL A 229 13.27 13.48 4.06
C VAL A 229 13.90 12.69 5.21
N ASN A 230 13.08 12.10 6.09
CA ASN A 230 13.58 11.23 7.15
C ASN A 230 14.24 9.96 6.58
N TYR A 231 13.60 9.32 5.59
CA TYR A 231 14.16 8.17 4.88
C TYR A 231 15.52 8.50 4.25
N GLN A 232 15.64 9.64 3.56
CA GLN A 232 16.87 10.05 2.87
C GLN A 232 18.05 10.35 3.79
N LYS A 233 17.81 10.55 5.09
CA LYS A 233 18.87 10.74 6.10
C LYS A 233 19.45 9.42 6.61
N ARG A 234 18.86 8.28 6.24
CA ARG A 234 19.29 6.97 6.71
C ARG A 234 20.24 6.32 5.72
N GLU A 235 21.17 5.56 6.25
CA GLU A 235 22.07 4.71 5.48
C GLU A 235 21.46 3.32 5.35
N ARG A 236 21.19 2.86 4.14
CA ARG A 236 20.63 1.54 3.85
C ARG A 236 21.77 0.58 3.55
N ARG A 237 22.05 -0.34 4.45
CA ARG A 237 23.26 -1.20 4.41
C ARG A 237 23.04 -2.56 3.78
N PHE A 238 21.82 -3.09 3.76
CA PHE A 238 21.49 -4.42 3.22
C PHE A 238 22.46 -5.53 3.71
N GLY A 239 22.77 -5.53 5.01
CA GLY A 239 23.72 -6.46 5.63
C GLY A 239 25.21 -6.13 5.47
N LYS A 240 25.56 -5.05 4.75
CA LYS A 240 26.97 -4.58 4.61
C LYS A 240 27.35 -3.62 5.74
N THR A 241 28.66 -3.41 5.92
CA THR A 241 29.18 -2.33 6.78
C THR A 241 29.19 -1.00 6.03
N SER A 242 29.29 0.15 6.76
CA SER A 242 29.33 1.47 6.11
C SER A 242 30.51 1.62 5.15
N GLU A 243 31.67 1.00 5.49
CA GLU A 243 32.88 1.03 4.67
C GLU A 243 32.73 0.25 3.35
N GLN A 244 31.76 -0.68 3.26
CA GLN A 244 31.49 -1.45 2.04
C GLN A 244 30.48 -0.76 1.10
N LEU A 245 29.97 0.40 1.48
CA LEU A 245 29.02 1.19 0.68
C LEU A 245 29.69 2.33 -0.08
N SER A 246 31.00 2.57 0.15
CA SER A 246 31.83 3.58 -0.50
C SER A 246 32.33 3.15 -1.86
#